data_e82140babc84477f5508fbb0bb7283ae
#
_entry.id   e82140babc84477f5508fbb0bb7283ae
#
_cell.length_a   1.000
_cell.length_b   1.000
_cell.length_c   1.000
_cell.angle_alpha   90.00
_cell.angle_beta   90.00
_cell.angle_gamma   90.00
#
_symmetry.space_group_name_H-M   'P 1'
#
loop_
_entity.id
_entity.type
_entity.pdbx_description
1 polymer ?
#
loop_
_entity_poly.entity_id
_entity_poly.type
_entity_poly.pdbx_seq_one_letter_code
_entity_poly.pdbx_strand_id
1 'polypeptide(L)'
;MKRTFAIVLFILSTLSVPAVYAQQDDEAARNRTREQLAALLEKTGAEISVDFKQSQKQPFNYVGSLRAGLVNTDSFEIVISVTAKDTIGFRIYPHYNKGYINVDKVKDRAGLMRLLLRLSDRAFLFWGADESGDIFTGYTFTLESGFPEEAIRIVLRSIVNSDKFVGEMRPFIDGTTAGAVSKP
;
A
#
# COMPACT_ATOMS: atom_id res chain seq x y z
N MET A 1 26.25 56.85 47.84
CA MET A 1 26.91 55.75 47.12
C MET A 1 25.84 54.73 46.72
N LYS A 2 25.35 54.73 45.49
CA LYS A 2 24.37 53.72 44.96
C LYS A 2 25.13 52.93 43.89
N ARG A 3 25.38 51.63 44.13
CA ARG A 3 25.95 50.69 43.16
C ARG A 3 24.81 50.03 42.40
N THR A 4 24.69 50.31 41.11
CA THR A 4 23.78 49.69 40.19
C THR A 4 24.43 48.40 39.69
N PHE A 5 23.80 47.25 39.99
CA PHE A 5 24.17 45.93 39.43
C PHE A 5 23.52 45.80 38.03
N ALA A 6 24.33 45.75 37.02
CA ALA A 6 23.89 45.36 35.66
C ALA A 6 23.97 43.84 35.54
N ILE A 7 22.80 43.17 35.52
CA ILE A 7 22.71 41.75 35.21
C ILE A 7 22.67 41.63 33.68
N VAL A 8 23.74 41.11 33.12
CA VAL A 8 23.78 40.71 31.70
C VAL A 8 23.04 39.39 31.55
N LEU A 9 21.88 39.43 30.89
CA LEU A 9 21.09 38.28 30.52
C LEU A 9 21.66 37.67 29.22
N PHE A 10 22.55 36.67 29.37
CA PHE A 10 23.03 35.85 28.24
C PHE A 10 22.11 34.63 28.17
N ILE A 11 21.02 34.71 27.38
CA ILE A 11 20.12 33.57 27.16
C ILE A 11 20.38 32.97 25.80
N LEU A 12 20.98 31.80 25.84
CA LEU A 12 20.68 30.57 25.10
C LEU A 12 19.92 30.74 23.78
N SER A 13 20.65 30.77 22.70
CA SER A 13 20.17 30.47 21.32
C SER A 13 20.92 29.25 20.75
N THR A 14 20.90 28.12 21.44
CA THR A 14 21.56 26.89 20.96
C THR A 14 20.74 25.64 21.23
N LEU A 15 19.54 25.48 20.63
CA LEU A 15 18.85 24.17 20.70
C LEU A 15 17.84 23.92 19.57
N SER A 16 18.03 24.43 18.36
CA SER A 16 17.14 24.09 17.24
C SER A 16 17.83 23.43 16.03
N VAL A 17 19.12 23.12 16.11
CA VAL A 17 19.88 22.58 14.99
C VAL A 17 19.70 21.07 14.74
N PRO A 18 19.55 20.18 15.74
CA PRO A 18 19.47 18.73 15.45
C PRO A 18 18.21 18.26 14.73
N ALA A 19 17.06 18.91 14.94
CA ALA A 19 15.79 18.48 14.34
C ALA A 19 15.75 18.73 12.82
N VAL A 20 16.36 19.80 12.34
CA VAL A 20 16.37 20.14 10.91
C VAL A 20 17.27 19.18 10.13
N TYR A 21 18.41 18.80 10.67
CA TYR A 21 19.30 17.83 10.02
C TYR A 21 18.69 16.43 9.95
N ALA A 22 18.03 15.95 11.01
CA ALA A 22 17.36 14.66 11.02
C ALA A 22 16.24 14.60 9.98
N GLN A 23 15.44 15.64 9.84
CA GLN A 23 14.36 15.70 8.84
C GLN A 23 14.91 15.74 7.41
N GLN A 24 16.01 16.43 7.16
CA GLN A 24 16.65 16.50 5.85
C GLN A 24 17.27 15.16 5.45
N ASP A 25 17.89 14.44 6.39
CA ASP A 25 18.43 13.09 6.17
C ASP A 25 17.31 12.07 5.86
N ASP A 26 16.18 12.18 6.53
CA ASP A 26 15.01 11.33 6.30
C ASP A 26 14.39 11.55 4.91
N GLU A 27 14.29 12.80 4.48
CA GLU A 27 13.79 13.13 3.13
C GLU A 27 14.76 12.66 2.04
N ALA A 28 16.06 12.85 2.23
CA ALA A 28 17.09 12.36 1.30
C ALA A 28 17.08 10.83 1.20
N ALA A 29 16.93 10.11 2.30
CA ALA A 29 16.79 8.66 2.31
C ALA A 29 15.53 8.20 1.57
N ARG A 30 14.40 8.84 1.82
CA ARG A 30 13.13 8.57 1.16
C ARG A 30 13.20 8.83 -0.36
N ASN A 31 13.89 9.88 -0.79
CA ASN A 31 14.11 10.18 -2.20
C ASN A 31 14.97 9.10 -2.88
N ARG A 32 16.05 8.63 -2.25
CA ARG A 32 16.87 7.53 -2.78
C ARG A 32 16.04 6.25 -2.95
N THR A 33 15.21 5.89 -1.97
CA THR A 33 14.31 4.75 -2.05
C THR A 33 13.31 4.90 -3.20
N ARG A 34 12.76 6.10 -3.39
CA ARG A 34 11.84 6.39 -4.50
C ARG A 34 12.52 6.20 -5.87
N GLU A 35 13.76 6.63 -6.03
CA GLU A 35 14.53 6.48 -7.28
C GLU A 35 14.83 5.00 -7.58
N GLN A 36 15.26 4.25 -6.56
CA GLN A 36 15.47 2.79 -6.70
C GLN A 36 14.17 2.07 -7.07
N LEU A 37 13.06 2.46 -6.43
CA LEU A 37 11.75 1.91 -6.74
C LEU A 37 11.32 2.25 -8.17
N ALA A 38 11.52 3.48 -8.64
CA ALA A 38 11.21 3.88 -10.01
C ALA A 38 11.91 2.99 -11.04
N ALA A 39 13.23 2.83 -10.90
CA ALA A 39 14.03 1.98 -11.80
C ALA A 39 13.58 0.51 -11.77
N LEU A 40 13.23 -0.02 -10.61
CA LEU A 40 12.70 -1.37 -10.49
C LEU A 40 11.33 -1.52 -11.15
N LEU A 41 10.42 -0.56 -10.95
CA LEU A 41 9.07 -0.57 -11.51
C LEU A 41 9.06 -0.46 -13.02
N GLU A 42 9.94 0.34 -13.61
CA GLU A 42 10.12 0.42 -15.07
C GLU A 42 10.46 -0.96 -15.65
N LYS A 43 11.44 -1.65 -15.08
CA LYS A 43 11.87 -2.97 -15.53
C LYS A 43 10.82 -4.06 -15.27
N THR A 44 10.34 -4.16 -14.03
CA THR A 44 9.41 -5.23 -13.63
C THR A 44 8.01 -5.00 -14.19
N GLY A 45 7.60 -3.73 -14.33
CA GLY A 45 6.33 -3.37 -14.95
C GLY A 45 6.22 -3.87 -16.38
N ALA A 46 7.28 -3.72 -17.18
CA ALA A 46 7.34 -4.27 -18.53
C ALA A 46 7.17 -5.80 -18.57
N GLU A 47 7.77 -6.52 -17.60
CA GLU A 47 7.65 -7.99 -17.49
C GLU A 47 6.21 -8.46 -17.21
N ILE A 48 5.43 -7.69 -16.44
CA ILE A 48 4.05 -8.01 -16.03
C ILE A 48 3.00 -7.23 -16.83
N SER A 49 3.39 -6.51 -17.85
CA SER A 49 2.52 -5.67 -18.70
C SER A 49 1.77 -4.58 -17.91
N VAL A 50 2.46 -3.94 -16.96
CA VAL A 50 1.96 -2.81 -16.16
C VAL A 50 2.83 -1.58 -16.39
N ASP A 51 2.21 -0.48 -16.82
CA ASP A 51 2.85 0.84 -16.91
C ASP A 51 2.65 1.58 -15.58
N PHE A 52 3.71 1.66 -14.77
CA PHE A 52 3.70 2.39 -13.51
C PHE A 52 4.00 3.87 -13.73
N LYS A 53 3.15 4.75 -13.18
CA LYS A 53 3.32 6.19 -13.23
C LYS A 53 3.42 6.77 -11.84
N GLN A 54 4.35 7.71 -11.67
CA GLN A 54 4.43 8.48 -10.44
C GLN A 54 3.20 9.37 -10.31
N SER A 55 2.59 9.39 -9.11
CA SER A 55 1.44 10.22 -8.83
C SER A 55 1.84 11.71 -8.79
N GLN A 56 1.10 12.55 -9.50
CA GLN A 56 1.32 14.01 -9.46
C GLN A 56 0.92 14.63 -8.11
N LYS A 57 -0.08 14.05 -7.43
CA LYS A 57 -0.58 14.53 -6.14
C LYS A 57 0.24 14.02 -4.96
N GLN A 58 0.84 12.85 -5.10
CA GLN A 58 1.58 12.16 -4.05
C GLN A 58 2.91 11.64 -4.64
N PRO A 59 3.96 12.47 -4.64
CA PRO A 59 5.20 12.20 -5.40
C PRO A 59 5.98 10.98 -4.93
N PHE A 60 5.62 10.39 -3.79
CA PHE A 60 6.17 9.15 -3.27
C PHE A 60 5.33 7.91 -3.61
N ASN A 61 4.26 8.08 -4.40
CA ASN A 61 3.42 6.99 -4.84
C ASN A 61 3.59 6.73 -6.33
N TYR A 62 3.58 5.44 -6.68
CA TYR A 62 3.48 4.94 -8.04
C TYR A 62 2.17 4.19 -8.20
N VAL A 63 1.50 4.38 -9.32
CA VAL A 63 0.23 3.74 -9.64
C VAL A 63 0.35 3.01 -10.98
N GLY A 64 -0.11 1.78 -11.02
CA GLY A 64 -0.20 0.98 -12.23
C GLY A 64 -1.48 0.15 -12.26
N SER A 65 -1.84 -0.38 -13.43
CA SER A 65 -3.02 -1.22 -13.61
C SER A 65 -2.65 -2.53 -14.31
N LEU A 66 -2.82 -3.65 -13.61
CA LEU A 66 -2.70 -5.00 -14.16
C LEU A 66 -4.05 -5.44 -14.74
N ARG A 67 -4.06 -5.88 -16.00
CA ARG A 67 -5.25 -6.41 -16.69
C ARG A 67 -5.01 -7.78 -17.34
N ALA A 68 -3.76 -8.09 -17.62
CA ALA A 68 -3.40 -9.33 -18.28
C ALA A 68 -3.53 -10.54 -17.34
N GLY A 69 -4.03 -11.66 -17.85
CA GLY A 69 -4.11 -12.92 -17.12
C GLY A 69 -5.21 -13.02 -16.06
N LEU A 70 -6.17 -12.07 -16.05
CA LEU A 70 -7.27 -12.04 -15.09
C LEU A 70 -8.51 -12.71 -15.65
N VAL A 71 -9.28 -13.39 -14.80
CA VAL A 71 -10.52 -14.12 -15.12
C VAL A 71 -11.69 -13.66 -14.25
N ASN A 72 -11.41 -13.26 -13.03
CA ASN A 72 -12.42 -12.93 -12.01
C ASN A 72 -12.56 -11.44 -11.75
N THR A 73 -11.54 -10.64 -12.13
CA THR A 73 -11.51 -9.19 -11.98
C THR A 73 -11.36 -8.50 -13.32
N ASP A 74 -11.81 -7.24 -13.41
CA ASP A 74 -11.58 -6.40 -14.59
C ASP A 74 -10.12 -5.90 -14.64
N SER A 75 -9.57 -5.58 -13.47
CA SER A 75 -8.18 -5.14 -13.29
C SER A 75 -7.79 -5.14 -11.80
N PHE A 76 -6.48 -5.06 -11.54
CA PHE A 76 -5.93 -4.63 -10.26
C PHE A 76 -5.29 -3.27 -10.41
N GLU A 77 -5.75 -2.29 -9.64
CA GLU A 77 -5.00 -1.04 -9.45
C GLU A 77 -3.96 -1.26 -8.36
N ILE A 78 -2.70 -1.00 -8.71
CA ILE A 78 -1.55 -1.23 -7.83
C ILE A 78 -1.02 0.13 -7.40
N VAL A 79 -1.09 0.43 -6.11
CA VAL A 79 -0.51 1.63 -5.50
C VAL A 79 0.67 1.21 -4.66
N ILE A 80 1.85 1.75 -4.98
CA ILE A 80 3.09 1.50 -4.26
C ILE A 80 3.58 2.81 -3.68
N SER A 81 3.79 2.86 -2.37
CA SER A 81 4.12 4.08 -1.65
C SER A 81 5.43 3.93 -0.89
N VAL A 82 6.35 4.88 -1.04
CA VAL A 82 7.43 5.07 -0.06
C VAL A 82 6.82 5.85 1.10
N THR A 83 6.33 5.12 2.13
CA THR A 83 5.51 5.69 3.22
C THR A 83 6.35 6.44 4.26
N ALA A 84 7.55 5.94 4.52
CA ALA A 84 8.55 6.57 5.38
C ALA A 84 9.95 6.30 4.79
N LYS A 85 11.01 6.78 5.45
CA LYS A 85 12.38 6.56 5.00
C LYS A 85 12.76 5.07 4.90
N ASP A 86 12.10 4.24 5.67
CA ASP A 86 12.43 2.83 5.92
C ASP A 86 11.30 1.85 5.53
N THR A 87 10.27 2.31 4.83
CA THR A 87 9.15 1.44 4.45
C THR A 87 8.61 1.70 3.04
N ILE A 88 8.26 0.58 2.35
CA ILE A 88 7.51 0.58 1.09
C ILE A 88 6.22 -0.20 1.29
N GLY A 89 5.08 0.48 1.12
CA GLY A 89 3.76 -0.11 1.23
C GLY A 89 3.16 -0.42 -0.14
N PHE A 90 2.47 -1.55 -0.22
CA PHE A 90 1.66 -1.96 -1.37
C PHE A 90 0.20 -1.97 -0.99
N ARG A 91 -0.65 -1.36 -1.82
CA ARG A 91 -2.09 -1.54 -1.82
C ARG A 91 -2.54 -1.89 -3.24
N ILE A 92 -3.23 -3.01 -3.36
CA ILE A 92 -3.63 -3.60 -4.63
C ILE A 92 -5.15 -3.74 -4.58
N TYR A 93 -5.84 -2.89 -5.33
CA TYR A 93 -7.30 -2.79 -5.34
C TYR A 93 -7.85 -3.61 -6.51
N PRO A 94 -8.63 -4.68 -6.26
CA PRO A 94 -9.36 -5.38 -7.32
C PRO A 94 -10.52 -4.52 -7.81
N HIS A 95 -10.66 -4.43 -9.14
CA HIS A 95 -11.82 -3.83 -9.80
C HIS A 95 -12.74 -4.95 -10.30
N TYR A 96 -14.01 -4.83 -10.00
CA TYR A 96 -15.04 -5.77 -10.43
C TYR A 96 -16.31 -5.00 -10.82
N ASN A 97 -16.95 -5.37 -11.93
CA ASN A 97 -18.09 -4.65 -12.48
C ASN A 97 -17.79 -3.15 -12.73
N LYS A 98 -16.60 -2.86 -13.27
CA LYS A 98 -16.10 -1.51 -13.62
C LYS A 98 -15.86 -0.56 -12.44
N GLY A 99 -15.67 -1.09 -11.23
CA GLY A 99 -15.40 -0.27 -10.04
C GLY A 99 -14.65 -1.00 -8.95
N TYR A 100 -14.30 -0.27 -7.90
CA TYR A 100 -13.76 -0.85 -6.68
C TYR A 100 -14.80 -1.77 -6.01
N ILE A 101 -14.34 -2.86 -5.44
CA ILE A 101 -15.17 -3.69 -4.56
C ILE A 101 -15.26 -2.99 -3.21
N ASN A 102 -16.45 -2.49 -2.87
CA ASN A 102 -16.65 -1.71 -1.65
C ASN A 102 -17.53 -2.47 -0.66
N VAL A 103 -17.06 -2.62 0.60
CA VAL A 103 -17.74 -3.41 1.64
C VAL A 103 -19.16 -2.91 1.96
N ASP A 104 -19.43 -1.62 1.74
CA ASP A 104 -20.75 -1.04 2.01
C ASP A 104 -21.74 -1.27 0.88
N LYS A 105 -21.27 -1.69 -0.30
CA LYS A 105 -22.09 -1.90 -1.51
C LYS A 105 -22.36 -3.36 -1.82
N VAL A 106 -21.65 -4.30 -1.16
CA VAL A 106 -21.82 -5.74 -1.41
C VAL A 106 -23.10 -6.29 -0.77
N LYS A 107 -23.62 -7.38 -1.30
CA LYS A 107 -24.89 -8.00 -0.84
C LYS A 107 -24.76 -8.73 0.50
N ASP A 108 -23.65 -9.42 0.72
CA ASP A 108 -23.36 -10.08 2.01
C ASP A 108 -22.03 -9.56 2.59
N ARG A 109 -22.13 -8.41 3.27
CA ARG A 109 -20.97 -7.79 3.94
C ARG A 109 -20.33 -8.72 4.97
N ALA A 110 -21.15 -9.36 5.82
CA ALA A 110 -20.65 -10.18 6.90
C ALA A 110 -19.92 -11.43 6.39
N GLY A 111 -20.43 -12.05 5.34
CA GLY A 111 -19.78 -13.16 4.64
C GLY A 111 -18.47 -12.75 4.01
N LEU A 112 -18.47 -11.61 3.32
CA LEU A 112 -17.28 -11.08 2.68
C LEU A 112 -16.19 -10.75 3.71
N MET A 113 -16.51 -10.07 4.81
CA MET A 113 -15.53 -9.73 5.85
C MET A 113 -14.90 -10.99 6.48
N ARG A 114 -15.71 -12.02 6.77
CA ARG A 114 -15.19 -13.31 7.23
C ARG A 114 -14.27 -13.98 6.21
N LEU A 115 -14.58 -13.85 4.92
CA LEU A 115 -13.71 -14.36 3.85
C LEU A 115 -12.37 -13.61 3.83
N LEU A 116 -12.37 -12.26 3.89
CA LEU A 116 -11.14 -11.46 3.88
C LEU A 116 -10.20 -11.83 5.03
N LEU A 117 -10.73 -12.05 6.25
CA LEU A 117 -9.93 -12.52 7.38
C LEU A 117 -9.29 -13.90 7.12
N ARG A 118 -10.06 -14.84 6.54
CA ARG A 118 -9.52 -16.16 6.17
C ARG A 118 -8.49 -16.09 5.03
N LEU A 119 -8.66 -15.17 4.09
CA LEU A 119 -7.70 -14.96 3.02
C LEU A 119 -6.39 -14.39 3.57
N SER A 120 -6.46 -13.48 4.52
CA SER A 120 -5.27 -12.93 5.20
C SER A 120 -4.50 -13.99 6.00
N ASP A 121 -5.17 -15.01 6.52
CA ASP A 121 -4.53 -16.16 7.18
C ASP A 121 -3.87 -17.13 6.17
N ARG A 122 -4.52 -17.36 5.01
CA ARG A 122 -4.07 -18.33 4.00
C ARG A 122 -3.05 -17.78 3.02
N ALA A 123 -3.05 -16.48 2.80
CA ALA A 123 -2.28 -15.83 1.75
C ALA A 123 -1.09 -15.05 2.29
N PHE A 124 -0.05 -14.93 1.48
CA PHE A 124 1.10 -14.08 1.78
C PHE A 124 0.74 -12.60 1.90
N LEU A 125 -0.24 -12.13 1.09
CA LEU A 125 -0.74 -10.77 1.15
C LEU A 125 -1.94 -10.71 2.12
N PHE A 126 -1.98 -9.70 2.98
CA PHE A 126 -3.15 -9.45 3.81
C PHE A 126 -4.28 -8.80 3.02
N TRP A 127 -5.53 -9.03 3.43
CA TRP A 127 -6.71 -8.43 2.85
C TRP A 127 -7.39 -7.51 3.87
N GLY A 128 -7.86 -6.35 3.39
CA GLY A 128 -8.54 -5.36 4.21
C GLY A 128 -9.42 -4.44 3.37
N ALA A 129 -9.94 -3.42 4.03
CA ALA A 129 -10.63 -2.30 3.39
C ALA A 129 -10.02 -0.99 3.88
N ASP A 130 -9.98 0.02 3.02
CA ASP A 130 -9.53 1.35 3.37
C ASP A 130 -10.63 2.18 4.07
N GLU A 131 -10.35 3.45 4.36
CA GLU A 131 -11.31 4.37 5.01
C GLU A 131 -12.58 4.61 4.18
N SER A 132 -12.51 4.43 2.86
CA SER A 132 -13.66 4.53 1.96
C SER A 132 -14.46 3.22 1.88
N GLY A 133 -13.99 2.16 2.53
CA GLY A 133 -14.55 0.82 2.45
C GLY A 133 -14.14 0.05 1.21
N ASP A 134 -13.18 0.54 0.43
CA ASP A 134 -12.71 -0.15 -0.77
C ASP A 134 -11.73 -1.27 -0.39
N ILE A 135 -12.01 -2.48 -0.89
CA ILE A 135 -11.24 -3.68 -0.58
C ILE A 135 -9.89 -3.61 -1.29
N PHE A 136 -8.84 -3.94 -0.55
CA PHE A 136 -7.50 -4.11 -1.09
C PHE A 136 -6.80 -5.33 -0.51
N THR A 137 -5.81 -5.82 -1.22
CA THR A 137 -4.77 -6.68 -0.67
C THR A 137 -3.45 -5.93 -0.62
N GLY A 138 -2.61 -6.23 0.35
CA GLY A 138 -1.41 -5.43 0.54
C GLY A 138 -0.25 -6.16 1.20
N TYR A 139 0.89 -5.47 1.21
CA TYR A 139 2.11 -5.85 1.87
C TYR A 139 2.93 -4.62 2.23
N THR A 140 3.76 -4.72 3.26
CA THR A 140 4.71 -3.67 3.64
C THR A 140 6.10 -4.27 3.79
N PHE A 141 7.08 -3.65 3.11
CA PHE A 141 8.49 -3.96 3.26
C PHE A 141 9.14 -2.96 4.20
N THR A 142 9.98 -3.44 5.12
CA THR A 142 10.95 -2.61 5.84
C THR A 142 12.27 -2.58 5.06
N LEU A 143 13.02 -1.50 5.20
CA LEU A 143 14.28 -1.26 4.51
C LEU A 143 15.50 -1.41 5.44
N GLU A 144 15.31 -1.95 6.62
CA GLU A 144 16.37 -2.15 7.63
C GLU A 144 17.55 -2.97 7.09
N SER A 145 17.27 -3.92 6.20
CA SER A 145 18.28 -4.77 5.54
C SER A 145 18.67 -4.28 4.13
N GLY A 146 18.29 -3.04 3.78
CA GLY A 146 18.48 -2.46 2.47
C GLY A 146 17.25 -2.56 1.57
N PHE A 147 17.39 -2.12 0.30
CA PHE A 147 16.29 -2.10 -0.66
C PHE A 147 15.96 -3.54 -1.12
N PRO A 148 14.72 -4.05 -0.86
CA PRO A 148 14.36 -5.46 -1.07
C PRO A 148 13.92 -5.73 -2.52
N GLU A 149 14.79 -5.49 -3.50
CA GLU A 149 14.47 -5.53 -4.93
C GLU A 149 13.80 -6.84 -5.34
N GLU A 150 14.38 -7.99 -5.00
CA GLU A 150 13.86 -9.28 -5.42
C GLU A 150 12.52 -9.61 -4.74
N ALA A 151 12.35 -9.26 -3.47
CA ALA A 151 11.10 -9.46 -2.77
C ALA A 151 9.96 -8.60 -3.36
N ILE A 152 10.24 -7.35 -3.73
CA ILE A 152 9.29 -6.48 -4.45
C ILE A 152 8.91 -7.11 -5.80
N ARG A 153 9.89 -7.62 -6.54
CA ARG A 153 9.67 -8.29 -7.84
C ARG A 153 8.77 -9.51 -7.70
N ILE A 154 9.00 -10.34 -6.66
CA ILE A 154 8.16 -11.50 -6.36
C ILE A 154 6.72 -11.07 -6.07
N VAL A 155 6.52 -10.04 -5.22
CA VAL A 155 5.18 -9.53 -4.93
C VAL A 155 4.48 -9.06 -6.21
N LEU A 156 5.14 -8.26 -7.04
CA LEU A 156 4.56 -7.76 -8.30
C LEU A 156 4.13 -8.89 -9.24
N ARG A 157 4.98 -9.89 -9.43
CA ARG A 157 4.66 -11.07 -10.26
C ARG A 157 3.54 -11.93 -9.67
N SER A 158 3.35 -11.91 -8.35
CA SER A 158 2.33 -12.71 -7.67
C SER A 158 0.93 -12.09 -7.67
N ILE A 159 0.79 -10.80 -8.03
CA ILE A 159 -0.49 -10.09 -7.99
C ILE A 159 -1.58 -10.79 -8.81
N VAL A 160 -1.23 -11.31 -9.98
CA VAL A 160 -2.16 -12.04 -10.83
C VAL A 160 -2.79 -13.26 -10.13
N ASN A 161 -2.08 -13.88 -9.18
CA ASN A 161 -2.59 -15.00 -8.40
C ASN A 161 -3.71 -14.59 -7.41
N SER A 162 -3.85 -13.29 -7.13
CA SER A 162 -4.92 -12.76 -6.28
C SER A 162 -6.29 -12.77 -6.99
N ASP A 163 -6.31 -12.92 -8.30
CA ASP A 163 -7.55 -12.98 -9.10
C ASP A 163 -8.49 -14.12 -8.67
N LYS A 164 -7.93 -15.29 -8.33
CA LYS A 164 -8.71 -16.42 -7.81
C LYS A 164 -9.47 -16.08 -6.51
N PHE A 165 -8.90 -15.23 -5.64
CA PHE A 165 -9.54 -14.83 -4.39
C PHE A 165 -10.72 -13.89 -4.63
N VAL A 166 -10.65 -13.07 -5.69
CA VAL A 166 -11.82 -12.28 -6.12
C VAL A 166 -12.92 -13.19 -6.62
N GLY A 167 -12.60 -14.29 -7.29
CA GLY A 167 -13.56 -15.33 -7.63
C GLY A 167 -14.29 -15.88 -6.40
N GLU A 168 -13.58 -16.08 -5.28
CA GLU A 168 -14.19 -16.51 -4.00
C GLU A 168 -15.05 -15.40 -3.36
N MET A 169 -14.80 -14.11 -3.66
CA MET A 169 -15.56 -12.96 -3.14
C MET A 169 -16.88 -12.74 -3.90
N ARG A 170 -16.94 -13.08 -5.21
CA ARG A 170 -18.08 -12.79 -6.08
C ARG A 170 -19.44 -13.23 -5.52
N PRO A 171 -19.59 -14.43 -4.93
CA PRO A 171 -20.88 -14.83 -4.33
C PRO A 171 -21.39 -13.86 -3.25
N PHE A 172 -20.50 -13.25 -2.47
CA PHE A 172 -20.86 -12.28 -1.44
C PHE A 172 -21.11 -10.88 -2.03
N ILE A 173 -20.40 -10.54 -3.10
CA ILE A 173 -20.58 -9.26 -3.80
C ILE A 173 -21.93 -9.25 -4.52
N ASP A 174 -22.24 -10.30 -5.29
CA ASP A 174 -23.41 -10.39 -6.16
C ASP A 174 -24.65 -10.94 -5.43
N GLY A 175 -24.49 -11.48 -4.22
CA GLY A 175 -25.58 -12.11 -3.46
C GLY A 175 -25.97 -13.48 -4.01
N THR A 176 -25.08 -14.15 -4.73
CA THR A 176 -25.28 -15.48 -5.29
C THR A 176 -24.78 -16.58 -4.34
N THR A 177 -24.56 -16.28 -3.08
CA THR A 177 -24.25 -17.29 -2.06
C THR A 177 -25.36 -18.32 -2.08
N ALA A 178 -25.06 -19.49 -2.60
CA ALA A 178 -25.97 -20.64 -2.58
C ALA A 178 -26.52 -20.79 -1.16
N GLY A 179 -27.82 -20.83 -1.07
CA GLY A 179 -28.57 -20.97 0.18
C GLY A 179 -27.85 -21.94 1.08
N ALA A 180 -27.77 -21.59 2.35
CA ALA A 180 -27.07 -22.26 3.43
C ALA A 180 -26.90 -23.77 3.15
N VAL A 181 -25.64 -24.20 3.20
CA VAL A 181 -25.37 -25.62 3.44
C VAL A 181 -26.15 -25.95 4.68
N SER A 182 -27.28 -26.61 4.50
CA SER A 182 -28.04 -27.23 5.57
C SER A 182 -27.05 -28.09 6.34
N LYS A 183 -26.86 -27.76 7.62
CA LYS A 183 -26.13 -28.62 8.54
C LYS A 183 -26.70 -30.02 8.47
N PRO A 184 -25.86 -31.06 8.41
CA PRO A 184 -26.30 -32.40 8.72
C PRO A 184 -26.71 -32.53 10.19
#